data_3113912fe024d23ef8d7e109c2cfd36a
#
_entry.id   3113912fe024d23ef8d7e109c2cfd36a
#
_cell.length_a   1.000
_cell.length_b   1.000
_cell.length_c   1.000
_cell.angle_alpha   90.00
_cell.angle_beta   90.00
_cell.angle_gamma   90.00
#
_symmetry.space_group_name_H-M   'P 1'
#
loop_
_entity.id
_entity.type
_entity.pdbx_description
1 polymer ?
#
loop_
_entity_poly.entity_id
_entity_poly.type
_entity_poly.pdbx_seq_one_letter_code
_entity_poly.pdbx_strand_id
1 'polypeptide(L)'
;FEAIIKPLDYEVSKMRTIKSEDELKIIEKACRISSLAHIRAMKSVKPGMYEYQLEAEYVHEFMSHGARACAYPSIVGGGKNACILHYNENKNILNDGDLVLVDAGCEFNNYASDITRTFPVNGKFSKEQREIYEIVLEASKKSIETVVSGSNPLKAHETSVEIISQGLLDLGLLEGDVNEIIESNKYFDFYMHRVGHYMGLDVHDVGGKDINGDWLNYAPGMITTIEPGIYINESLDVPEEYKNIGIRIEDNVVVTETGFKVLTDLVPKEVNDIESLMNS
;
A
#
# COMPACT_ATOMS: atom_id res chain seq x y z
N PHE A 1 39.00 -27.62 19.53
CA PHE A 1 38.28 -26.38 19.18
C PHE A 1 36.84 -26.76 18.93
N GLU A 2 35.92 -26.46 19.88
CA GLU A 2 34.51 -26.53 19.61
C GLU A 2 34.14 -25.28 18.76
N ALA A 3 33.82 -25.51 17.51
CA ALA A 3 33.29 -24.43 16.64
C ALA A 3 31.87 -24.11 17.09
N ILE A 4 31.62 -22.89 17.57
CA ILE A 4 30.26 -22.39 17.82
C ILE A 4 29.72 -21.94 16.51
N ILE A 5 28.76 -22.70 15.95
CA ILE A 5 28.01 -22.31 14.76
C ILE A 5 26.90 -21.36 15.22
N LYS A 6 26.94 -20.11 14.78
CA LYS A 6 25.86 -19.12 15.01
C LYS A 6 25.09 -18.90 13.71
N PRO A 7 23.75 -18.76 13.77
CA PRO A 7 22.98 -18.32 12.62
C PRO A 7 23.45 -16.94 12.16
N LEU A 8 23.66 -16.77 10.85
CA LEU A 8 24.09 -15.50 10.27
C LEU A 8 22.89 -14.57 10.00
N ASP A 9 21.68 -15.13 9.99
CA ASP A 9 20.46 -14.46 9.55
C ASP A 9 20.20 -13.14 10.29
N TYR A 10 20.42 -13.11 11.60
CA TYR A 10 20.21 -11.89 12.39
C TYR A 10 21.17 -10.75 11.98
N GLU A 11 22.45 -11.06 11.80
CA GLU A 11 23.44 -10.04 11.44
C GLU A 11 23.21 -9.52 10.02
N VAL A 12 22.85 -10.40 9.07
CA VAL A 12 22.49 -10.00 7.70
C VAL A 12 21.22 -9.17 7.70
N SER A 13 20.18 -9.58 8.42
CA SER A 13 18.93 -8.82 8.56
C SER A 13 19.18 -7.42 9.12
N LYS A 14 20.00 -7.31 10.14
CA LYS A 14 20.38 -6.02 10.72
C LYS A 14 21.11 -5.12 9.72
N MET A 15 22.01 -5.66 8.91
CA MET A 15 22.71 -4.91 7.86
C MET A 15 21.74 -4.42 6.79
N ARG A 16 20.72 -5.20 6.43
CA ARG A 16 19.70 -4.85 5.42
C ARG A 16 18.67 -3.84 5.92
N THR A 17 18.44 -3.75 7.24
CA THR A 17 17.41 -2.91 7.84
C THR A 17 17.66 -1.43 7.60
N ILE A 18 18.91 -0.96 7.76
CA ILE A 18 19.31 0.44 7.56
C ILE A 18 20.03 0.55 6.22
N LYS A 19 19.42 1.26 5.28
CA LYS A 19 19.94 1.45 3.93
C LYS A 19 21.00 2.55 3.92
N SER A 20 22.09 2.30 3.21
CA SER A 20 23.11 3.33 2.89
C SER A 20 22.54 4.37 1.91
N GLU A 21 23.24 5.51 1.77
CA GLU A 21 22.84 6.55 0.81
C GLU A 21 22.77 6.05 -0.64
N ASP A 22 23.64 5.11 -1.03
CA ASP A 22 23.63 4.58 -2.40
C ASP A 22 22.48 3.61 -2.62
N GLU A 23 22.11 2.79 -1.62
CA GLU A 23 20.89 1.97 -1.66
C GLU A 23 19.64 2.83 -1.73
N LEU A 24 19.56 3.91 -0.94
CA LEU A 24 18.44 4.84 -0.97
C LEU A 24 18.26 5.47 -2.37
N LYS A 25 19.33 5.86 -3.06
CA LYS A 25 19.26 6.40 -4.43
C LYS A 25 18.69 5.38 -5.43
N ILE A 26 19.02 4.09 -5.27
CA ILE A 26 18.50 3.03 -6.13
C ILE A 26 17.00 2.82 -5.87
N ILE A 27 16.60 2.76 -4.59
CA ILE A 27 15.21 2.60 -4.18
C ILE A 27 14.37 3.81 -4.62
N GLU A 28 14.86 5.03 -4.43
CA GLU A 28 14.20 6.24 -4.95
C GLU A 28 13.98 6.18 -6.46
N LYS A 29 14.95 5.62 -7.20
CA LYS A 29 14.80 5.42 -8.64
C LYS A 29 13.72 4.38 -8.96
N ALA A 30 13.67 3.25 -8.24
CA ALA A 30 12.62 2.24 -8.38
C ALA A 30 11.24 2.85 -8.08
N CYS A 31 11.09 3.55 -6.95
CA CYS A 31 9.87 4.24 -6.56
C CYS A 31 9.41 5.27 -7.60
N ARG A 32 10.34 6.03 -8.18
CA ARG A 32 10.04 6.98 -9.25
C ARG A 32 9.53 6.30 -10.52
N ILE A 33 10.16 5.19 -10.93
CA ILE A 33 9.71 4.41 -12.11
C ILE A 33 8.30 3.89 -11.89
N SER A 34 8.03 3.29 -10.73
CA SER A 34 6.72 2.78 -10.38
C SER A 34 5.68 3.89 -10.27
N SER A 35 6.06 5.05 -9.75
CA SER A 35 5.17 6.22 -9.72
C SER A 35 4.74 6.67 -11.13
N LEU A 36 5.66 6.69 -12.09
CA LEU A 36 5.33 7.03 -13.48
C LEU A 36 4.39 5.99 -14.10
N ALA A 37 4.56 4.71 -13.76
CA ALA A 37 3.68 3.65 -14.22
C ALA A 37 2.25 3.78 -13.69
N HIS A 38 2.09 4.12 -12.41
CA HIS A 38 0.77 4.42 -11.82
C HIS A 38 0.09 5.62 -12.51
N ILE A 39 0.83 6.71 -12.73
CA ILE A 39 0.32 7.88 -13.45
C ILE A 39 -0.11 7.52 -14.88
N ARG A 40 0.70 6.71 -15.60
CA ARG A 40 0.38 6.22 -16.93
C ARG A 40 -0.89 5.38 -16.92
N ALA A 41 -1.02 4.45 -16.00
CA ALA A 41 -2.16 3.56 -15.89
C ALA A 41 -3.46 4.32 -15.59
N MET A 42 -3.43 5.31 -14.66
CA MET A 42 -4.57 6.17 -14.38
C MET A 42 -5.06 6.93 -15.64
N LYS A 43 -4.13 7.35 -16.52
CA LYS A 43 -4.47 8.02 -17.79
C LYS A 43 -4.96 7.07 -18.88
N SER A 44 -4.61 5.80 -18.80
CA SER A 44 -4.88 4.80 -19.84
C SER A 44 -6.16 4.01 -19.59
N VAL A 45 -6.55 3.85 -18.33
CA VAL A 45 -7.69 3.02 -17.94
C VAL A 45 -8.99 3.56 -18.52
N LYS A 46 -9.86 2.63 -18.94
CA LYS A 46 -11.22 2.95 -19.40
C LYS A 46 -12.12 1.72 -19.30
N PRO A 47 -13.43 1.91 -19.18
CA PRO A 47 -14.39 0.81 -19.21
C PRO A 47 -14.23 -0.09 -20.43
N GLY A 48 -14.33 -1.39 -20.22
CA GLY A 48 -14.16 -2.43 -21.24
C GLY A 48 -12.74 -2.96 -21.40
N MET A 49 -11.73 -2.36 -20.77
CA MET A 49 -10.40 -2.97 -20.69
C MET A 49 -10.43 -4.21 -19.79
N TYR A 50 -9.54 -5.17 -20.09
CA TYR A 50 -9.24 -6.24 -19.14
C TYR A 50 -8.17 -5.82 -18.15
N GLU A 51 -8.20 -6.40 -16.94
CA GLU A 51 -7.21 -6.15 -15.88
C GLU A 51 -5.76 -6.34 -16.38
N TYR A 52 -5.49 -7.43 -17.14
CA TYR A 52 -4.16 -7.67 -17.73
C TYR A 52 -3.74 -6.63 -18.77
N GLN A 53 -4.67 -5.93 -19.41
CA GLN A 53 -4.33 -4.83 -20.32
C GLN A 53 -3.85 -3.61 -19.55
N LEU A 54 -4.45 -3.35 -18.37
CA LEU A 54 -3.98 -2.31 -17.48
C LEU A 54 -2.62 -2.69 -16.87
N GLU A 55 -2.41 -3.96 -16.49
CA GLU A 55 -1.11 -4.49 -16.05
C GLU A 55 -0.01 -4.26 -17.10
N ALA A 56 -0.33 -4.45 -18.37
CA ALA A 56 0.62 -4.23 -19.46
C ALA A 56 1.13 -2.77 -19.55
N GLU A 57 0.32 -1.77 -19.15
CA GLU A 57 0.74 -0.37 -19.08
C GLU A 57 1.81 -0.15 -18.00
N TYR A 58 1.71 -0.83 -16.86
CA TYR A 58 2.73 -0.80 -15.80
C TYR A 58 4.03 -1.43 -16.28
N VAL A 59 3.96 -2.64 -16.81
CA VAL A 59 5.15 -3.37 -17.31
C VAL A 59 5.85 -2.59 -18.42
N HIS A 60 5.07 -2.00 -19.35
CA HIS A 60 5.63 -1.14 -20.40
C HIS A 60 6.45 0.02 -19.80
N GLU A 61 5.89 0.72 -18.82
CA GLU A 61 6.54 1.88 -18.19
C GLU A 61 7.79 1.45 -17.43
N PHE A 62 7.73 0.35 -16.66
CA PHE A 62 8.88 -0.22 -15.97
C PHE A 62 10.05 -0.48 -16.94
N MET A 63 9.76 -1.23 -18.00
CA MET A 63 10.78 -1.60 -19.00
C MET A 63 11.33 -0.40 -19.77
N SER A 64 10.48 0.59 -20.07
CA SER A 64 10.88 1.82 -20.77
C SER A 64 11.88 2.67 -19.96
N HIS A 65 11.88 2.50 -18.64
CA HIS A 65 12.78 3.19 -17.71
C HIS A 65 13.94 2.31 -17.21
N GLY A 66 14.10 1.10 -17.77
CA GLY A 66 15.21 0.18 -17.49
C GLY A 66 14.99 -0.76 -16.31
N ALA A 67 13.82 -0.77 -15.66
CA ALA A 67 13.43 -1.81 -14.73
C ALA A 67 12.89 -3.02 -15.52
N ARG A 68 13.63 -4.14 -15.46
CA ARG A 68 13.35 -5.30 -16.32
C ARG A 68 12.49 -6.37 -15.67
N ALA A 69 12.18 -6.19 -14.39
CA ALA A 69 11.34 -7.10 -13.61
C ALA A 69 10.37 -6.30 -12.74
N CYS A 70 9.21 -6.92 -12.48
CA CYS A 70 8.36 -6.51 -11.36
C CYS A 70 8.99 -6.99 -10.05
N ALA A 71 8.82 -6.25 -8.96
CA ALA A 71 9.28 -6.65 -7.64
C ALA A 71 8.46 -7.83 -7.10
N TYR A 72 7.21 -7.95 -7.55
CA TYR A 72 6.25 -9.01 -7.23
C TYR A 72 5.22 -9.13 -8.35
N PRO A 73 4.41 -10.22 -8.41
CA PRO A 73 3.28 -10.33 -9.33
C PRO A 73 2.28 -9.20 -9.07
N SER A 74 2.04 -8.36 -10.09
CA SER A 74 1.14 -7.21 -9.95
C SER A 74 -0.29 -7.65 -9.63
N ILE A 75 -0.95 -6.90 -8.77
CA ILE A 75 -2.37 -7.06 -8.43
C ILE A 75 -3.14 -5.99 -9.19
N VAL A 76 -4.09 -6.40 -10.02
CA VAL A 76 -4.99 -5.49 -10.75
C VAL A 76 -6.41 -5.97 -10.54
N GLY A 77 -7.06 -5.52 -9.48
CA GLY A 77 -8.40 -5.97 -9.08
C GLY A 77 -9.48 -4.93 -9.38
N GLY A 78 -10.34 -5.21 -10.38
CA GLY A 78 -11.51 -4.39 -10.71
C GLY A 78 -12.76 -4.81 -9.92
N GLY A 79 -13.57 -3.84 -9.47
CA GLY A 79 -14.80 -4.07 -8.74
C GLY A 79 -14.59 -4.99 -7.54
N LYS A 80 -15.32 -6.10 -7.44
CA LYS A 80 -15.23 -7.05 -6.33
C LYS A 80 -13.86 -7.70 -6.15
N ASN A 81 -13.03 -7.77 -7.22
CA ASN A 81 -11.69 -8.33 -7.14
C ASN A 81 -10.76 -7.45 -6.29
N ALA A 82 -11.06 -6.16 -6.15
CA ALA A 82 -10.35 -5.25 -5.26
C ALA A 82 -10.46 -5.64 -3.77
N CYS A 83 -11.44 -6.47 -3.41
CA CYS A 83 -11.59 -7.00 -2.05
C CYS A 83 -10.74 -8.26 -1.77
N ILE A 84 -9.98 -8.75 -2.75
CA ILE A 84 -9.11 -9.93 -2.62
C ILE A 84 -7.67 -9.43 -2.50
N LEU A 85 -7.07 -9.57 -1.30
CA LEU A 85 -5.78 -8.93 -0.96
C LEU A 85 -4.65 -9.21 -1.96
N HIS A 86 -4.48 -10.46 -2.38
CA HIS A 86 -3.42 -10.88 -3.33
C HIS A 86 -4.03 -11.43 -4.63
N TYR A 87 -4.96 -10.65 -5.22
CA TYR A 87 -5.56 -10.98 -6.50
C TYR A 87 -4.57 -10.76 -7.64
N ASN A 88 -4.06 -11.83 -8.23
CA ASN A 88 -3.06 -11.79 -9.30
C ASN A 88 -3.50 -12.51 -10.59
N GLU A 89 -4.77 -12.89 -10.71
CA GLU A 89 -5.28 -13.48 -11.93
C GLU A 89 -5.43 -12.47 -13.07
N ASN A 90 -5.74 -11.23 -12.75
CA ASN A 90 -5.79 -10.05 -13.64
C ASN A 90 -6.54 -10.31 -14.97
N LYS A 91 -7.66 -11.05 -14.94
CA LYS A 91 -8.30 -11.57 -16.15
C LYS A 91 -9.69 -11.02 -16.44
N ASN A 92 -10.28 -10.26 -15.52
CA ASN A 92 -11.64 -9.76 -15.65
C ASN A 92 -11.71 -8.43 -16.40
N ILE A 93 -12.90 -8.10 -16.88
CA ILE A 93 -13.19 -6.82 -17.53
C ILE A 93 -13.40 -5.77 -16.45
N LEU A 94 -12.82 -4.60 -16.63
CA LEU A 94 -13.05 -3.39 -15.85
C LEU A 94 -14.32 -2.71 -16.37
N ASN A 95 -15.37 -2.63 -15.54
CA ASN A 95 -16.64 -2.07 -15.95
C ASN A 95 -16.75 -0.57 -15.63
N ASP A 96 -17.70 0.08 -16.26
CA ASP A 96 -18.07 1.46 -15.93
C ASP A 96 -18.64 1.52 -14.49
N GLY A 97 -18.12 2.45 -13.70
CA GLY A 97 -18.48 2.60 -12.28
C GLY A 97 -17.70 1.73 -11.31
N ASP A 98 -16.88 0.78 -11.77
CA ASP A 98 -15.97 0.02 -10.90
C ASP A 98 -14.82 0.92 -10.39
N LEU A 99 -14.33 0.62 -9.18
CA LEU A 99 -12.97 0.95 -8.80
C LEU A 99 -12.01 -0.12 -9.32
N VAL A 100 -10.78 0.27 -9.62
CA VAL A 100 -9.67 -0.65 -9.79
C VAL A 100 -8.59 -0.36 -8.75
N LEU A 101 -8.27 -1.38 -7.96
CA LEU A 101 -7.14 -1.39 -7.04
C LEU A 101 -5.96 -1.99 -7.79
N VAL A 102 -4.88 -1.22 -7.90
CA VAL A 102 -3.63 -1.70 -8.51
C VAL A 102 -2.52 -1.60 -7.48
N ASP A 103 -1.91 -2.74 -7.21
CA ASP A 103 -0.73 -2.89 -6.38
C ASP A 103 0.39 -3.42 -7.27
N ALA A 104 1.34 -2.53 -7.62
CA ALA A 104 2.38 -2.81 -8.58
C ALA A 104 3.64 -1.99 -8.31
N GLY A 105 4.77 -2.69 -8.26
CA GLY A 105 6.08 -2.10 -8.11
C GLY A 105 7.12 -2.77 -8.99
N CYS A 106 8.12 -2.04 -9.44
CA CYS A 106 9.24 -2.58 -10.20
C CYS A 106 10.42 -2.93 -9.29
N GLU A 107 11.23 -3.87 -9.75
CA GLU A 107 12.59 -4.09 -9.26
C GLU A 107 13.57 -3.32 -10.13
N PHE A 108 14.39 -2.46 -9.53
CA PHE A 108 15.46 -1.76 -10.20
C PHE A 108 16.80 -2.00 -9.50
N ASN A 109 17.78 -2.59 -10.21
CA ASN A 109 19.10 -2.96 -9.67
C ASN A 109 19.00 -3.77 -8.35
N ASN A 110 18.11 -4.77 -8.31
CA ASN A 110 17.82 -5.68 -7.21
C ASN A 110 17.09 -5.03 -6.00
N TYR A 111 16.63 -3.80 -6.09
CA TYR A 111 15.83 -3.17 -5.06
C TYR A 111 14.37 -3.03 -5.51
N ALA A 112 13.47 -3.39 -4.61
CA ALA A 112 12.04 -3.31 -4.81
C ALA A 112 11.52 -1.86 -4.67
N SER A 113 10.35 -1.64 -5.25
CA SER A 113 9.41 -0.57 -4.92
C SER A 113 8.02 -1.18 -4.77
N ASP A 114 7.15 -0.53 -4.01
CA ASP A 114 5.83 -1.05 -3.68
C ASP A 114 4.82 0.09 -3.61
N ILE A 115 3.80 0.08 -4.48
CA ILE A 115 2.80 1.14 -4.54
C ILE A 115 1.43 0.54 -4.80
N THR A 116 0.49 0.84 -3.93
CA THR A 116 -0.92 0.63 -4.24
C THR A 116 -1.64 1.95 -4.46
N ARG A 117 -2.46 2.00 -5.50
CA ARG A 117 -3.45 3.05 -5.72
C ARG A 117 -4.78 2.42 -6.14
N THR A 118 -5.86 3.00 -5.62
CA THR A 118 -7.22 2.67 -6.04
C THR A 118 -7.84 3.88 -6.72
N PHE A 119 -8.41 3.69 -7.91
CA PHE A 119 -8.99 4.77 -8.71
C PHE A 119 -10.19 4.28 -9.53
N PRO A 120 -11.14 5.19 -9.89
CA PRO A 120 -12.32 4.80 -10.64
C PRO A 120 -12.00 4.51 -12.11
N VAL A 121 -12.53 3.42 -12.65
CA VAL A 121 -12.30 2.99 -14.05
C VAL A 121 -12.77 4.06 -15.06
N ASN A 122 -13.82 4.79 -14.73
CA ASN A 122 -14.40 5.84 -15.57
C ASN A 122 -13.95 7.27 -15.23
N GLY A 123 -12.97 7.42 -14.33
CA GLY A 123 -12.40 8.70 -13.94
C GLY A 123 -13.21 9.51 -12.93
N LYS A 124 -14.24 8.91 -12.28
CA LYS A 124 -15.05 9.59 -11.28
C LYS A 124 -15.51 8.66 -10.16
N PHE A 125 -15.19 9.00 -8.92
CA PHE A 125 -15.68 8.27 -7.75
C PHE A 125 -17.18 8.46 -7.55
N SER A 126 -17.90 7.38 -7.18
CA SER A 126 -19.25 7.52 -6.61
C SER A 126 -19.16 8.17 -5.22
N LYS A 127 -20.32 8.53 -4.65
CA LYS A 127 -20.37 9.07 -3.30
C LYS A 127 -19.82 8.08 -2.28
N GLU A 128 -20.26 6.85 -2.33
CA GLU A 128 -19.90 5.78 -1.39
C GLU A 128 -18.42 5.37 -1.53
N GLN A 129 -17.93 5.27 -2.77
CA GLN A 129 -16.52 5.03 -3.05
C GLN A 129 -15.63 6.14 -2.48
N ARG A 130 -16.06 7.39 -2.64
CA ARG A 130 -15.34 8.54 -2.10
C ARG A 130 -15.33 8.54 -0.56
N GLU A 131 -16.45 8.25 0.08
CA GLU A 131 -16.56 8.19 1.54
C GLU A 131 -15.57 7.17 2.12
N ILE A 132 -15.50 5.95 1.57
CA ILE A 132 -14.53 4.93 1.99
C ILE A 132 -13.11 5.35 1.64
N TYR A 133 -12.89 5.93 0.45
CA TYR A 133 -11.56 6.37 0.02
C TYR A 133 -10.95 7.42 0.96
N GLU A 134 -11.73 8.40 1.38
CA GLU A 134 -11.27 9.48 2.27
C GLU A 134 -10.88 8.94 3.67
N ILE A 135 -11.55 7.89 4.17
CA ILE A 135 -11.15 7.23 5.42
C ILE A 135 -9.78 6.56 5.26
N VAL A 136 -9.57 5.79 4.17
CA VAL A 136 -8.29 5.13 3.91
C VAL A 136 -7.18 6.15 3.67
N LEU A 137 -7.48 7.25 2.98
CA LEU A 137 -6.53 8.33 2.73
C LEU A 137 -6.08 9.01 4.03
N GLU A 138 -7.02 9.30 4.93
CA GLU A 138 -6.69 9.87 6.26
C GLU A 138 -5.88 8.88 7.10
N ALA A 139 -6.25 7.60 7.10
CA ALA A 139 -5.50 6.56 7.78
C ALA A 139 -4.05 6.47 7.23
N SER A 140 -3.86 6.53 5.89
CA SER A 140 -2.54 6.55 5.26
C SER A 140 -1.72 7.76 5.71
N LYS A 141 -2.28 8.97 5.60
CA LYS A 141 -1.59 10.21 5.98
C LYS A 141 -1.15 10.19 7.44
N LYS A 142 -2.06 9.83 8.36
CA LYS A 142 -1.79 9.82 9.80
C LYS A 142 -0.81 8.71 10.22
N SER A 143 -0.87 7.55 9.59
CA SER A 143 0.09 6.48 9.82
C SER A 143 1.49 6.88 9.34
N ILE A 144 1.62 7.53 8.18
CA ILE A 144 2.90 8.06 7.68
C ILE A 144 3.53 9.07 8.67
N GLU A 145 2.73 9.95 9.29
CA GLU A 145 3.19 10.92 10.29
C GLU A 145 3.87 10.25 11.50
N THR A 146 3.59 8.97 11.77
CA THR A 146 4.20 8.21 12.88
C THR A 146 5.55 7.59 12.53
N VAL A 147 5.93 7.56 11.24
CA VAL A 147 7.18 6.94 10.75
C VAL A 147 8.36 7.88 10.97
N VAL A 148 8.73 8.08 12.23
CA VAL A 148 9.81 8.99 12.63
C VAL A 148 10.82 8.26 13.50
N SER A 149 12.08 8.75 13.51
CA SER A 149 13.15 8.17 14.32
C SER A 149 12.74 8.06 15.80
N GLY A 150 12.97 6.89 16.40
CA GLY A 150 12.60 6.58 17.77
C GLY A 150 11.16 6.11 18.00
N SER A 151 10.28 6.20 17.00
CA SER A 151 8.90 5.70 17.10
C SER A 151 8.86 4.17 16.95
N ASN A 152 7.90 3.54 17.62
CA ASN A 152 7.64 2.11 17.45
C ASN A 152 6.83 1.85 16.17
N PRO A 153 7.21 0.90 15.30
CA PRO A 153 6.47 0.57 14.08
C PRO A 153 5.00 0.19 14.28
N LEU A 154 4.65 -0.38 15.44
CA LEU A 154 3.26 -0.73 15.75
C LEU A 154 2.33 0.49 15.81
N LYS A 155 2.87 1.67 16.16
CA LYS A 155 2.08 2.90 16.26
C LYS A 155 1.38 3.28 14.94
N ALA A 156 2.03 3.04 13.80
CA ALA A 156 1.43 3.28 12.50
C ALA A 156 0.18 2.40 12.29
N HIS A 157 0.26 1.14 12.70
CA HIS A 157 -0.88 0.21 12.60
C HIS A 157 -2.02 0.61 13.57
N GLU A 158 -1.69 0.92 14.81
CA GLU A 158 -2.68 1.37 15.81
C GLU A 158 -3.41 2.62 15.32
N THR A 159 -2.67 3.59 14.76
CA THR A 159 -3.25 4.81 14.18
C THR A 159 -4.20 4.49 13.01
N SER A 160 -3.81 3.58 12.10
CA SER A 160 -4.68 3.20 10.99
C SER A 160 -5.94 2.49 11.45
N VAL A 161 -5.83 1.60 12.44
CA VAL A 161 -6.99 0.88 13.01
C VAL A 161 -7.96 1.85 13.69
N GLU A 162 -7.47 2.83 14.45
CA GLU A 162 -8.30 3.84 15.11
C GLU A 162 -9.10 4.66 14.09
N ILE A 163 -8.44 5.18 13.05
CA ILE A 163 -9.08 6.02 12.03
C ILE A 163 -10.08 5.22 11.20
N ILE A 164 -9.72 4.00 10.78
CA ILE A 164 -10.62 3.14 10.02
C ILE A 164 -11.83 2.74 10.85
N SER A 165 -11.64 2.34 12.12
CA SER A 165 -12.73 1.97 13.01
C SER A 165 -13.70 3.13 13.24
N GLN A 166 -13.17 4.33 13.47
CA GLN A 166 -13.99 5.53 13.67
C GLN A 166 -14.74 5.90 12.37
N GLY A 167 -14.06 5.87 11.21
CA GLY A 167 -14.69 6.19 9.93
C GLY A 167 -15.80 5.22 9.54
N LEU A 168 -15.62 3.91 9.77
CA LEU A 168 -16.66 2.90 9.53
C LEU A 168 -17.85 3.08 10.49
N LEU A 169 -17.60 3.48 11.76
CA LEU A 169 -18.63 3.80 12.72
C LEU A 169 -19.43 5.05 12.31
N ASP A 170 -18.74 6.11 11.85
CA ASP A 170 -19.37 7.35 11.40
C ASP A 170 -20.25 7.15 10.16
N LEU A 171 -19.92 6.18 9.29
CA LEU A 171 -20.74 5.78 8.15
C LEU A 171 -21.85 4.80 8.52
N GLY A 172 -21.91 4.31 9.77
CA GLY A 172 -22.88 3.32 10.20
C GLY A 172 -22.63 1.91 9.64
N LEU A 173 -21.40 1.62 9.19
CA LEU A 173 -20.97 0.29 8.72
C LEU A 173 -20.49 -0.59 9.89
N LEU A 174 -20.17 0.02 11.03
CA LEU A 174 -19.95 -0.61 12.32
C LEU A 174 -20.84 0.05 13.38
N GLU A 175 -21.18 -0.70 14.42
CA GLU A 175 -22.00 -0.23 15.54
C GLU A 175 -21.29 -0.43 16.87
N GLY A 176 -21.51 0.48 17.81
CA GLY A 176 -20.99 0.40 19.17
C GLY A 176 -20.05 1.56 19.54
N ASP A 177 -19.17 1.34 20.51
CA ASP A 177 -18.11 2.25 20.89
C ASP A 177 -16.82 1.91 20.14
N VAL A 178 -16.05 2.91 19.72
CA VAL A 178 -14.83 2.71 18.93
C VAL A 178 -13.78 1.87 19.67
N ASN A 179 -13.64 2.04 20.99
CA ASN A 179 -12.68 1.25 21.77
C ASN A 179 -13.12 -0.21 21.86
N GLU A 180 -14.44 -0.47 22.03
CA GLU A 180 -14.98 -1.83 22.01
C GLU A 180 -14.81 -2.50 20.63
N ILE A 181 -14.96 -1.74 19.54
CA ILE A 181 -14.70 -2.22 18.17
C ILE A 181 -13.25 -2.65 18.01
N ILE A 182 -12.30 -1.84 18.50
CA ILE A 182 -10.87 -2.09 18.43
C ILE A 182 -10.48 -3.30 19.31
N GLU A 183 -10.89 -3.29 20.58
CA GLU A 183 -10.57 -4.37 21.54
C GLU A 183 -11.16 -5.73 21.11
N SER A 184 -12.35 -5.73 20.53
CA SER A 184 -13.01 -6.96 20.02
C SER A 184 -12.58 -7.35 18.60
N ASN A 185 -11.72 -6.56 17.94
CA ASN A 185 -11.28 -6.73 16.56
C ASN A 185 -12.42 -6.76 15.52
N LYS A 186 -13.55 -6.11 15.75
CA LYS A 186 -14.66 -6.05 14.78
C LYS A 186 -14.26 -5.35 13.47
N TYR A 187 -13.30 -4.42 13.51
CA TYR A 187 -12.75 -3.78 12.33
C TYR A 187 -12.08 -4.78 11.36
N PHE A 188 -11.67 -5.95 11.85
CA PHE A 188 -10.93 -6.95 11.09
C PHE A 188 -11.72 -7.54 9.92
N ASP A 189 -13.06 -7.50 9.97
CA ASP A 189 -13.91 -7.89 8.85
C ASP A 189 -13.74 -6.96 7.63
N PHE A 190 -13.27 -5.72 7.85
CA PHE A 190 -13.05 -4.69 6.84
C PHE A 190 -11.56 -4.44 6.57
N TYR A 191 -10.69 -4.58 7.59
CA TYR A 191 -9.27 -4.31 7.51
C TYR A 191 -8.48 -5.40 8.25
N MET A 192 -8.08 -6.43 7.51
CA MET A 192 -7.56 -7.70 8.05
C MET A 192 -6.05 -7.87 7.93
N HIS A 193 -5.29 -6.85 7.53
CA HIS A 193 -3.83 -6.94 7.39
C HIS A 193 -3.09 -5.85 8.18
N ARG A 194 -1.78 -5.98 8.29
CA ARG A 194 -0.93 -4.96 8.91
C ARG A 194 -0.82 -3.73 8.00
N VAL A 195 -0.51 -2.57 8.62
CA VAL A 195 -0.40 -1.29 7.89
C VAL A 195 0.83 -1.21 7.00
N GLY A 196 1.76 -2.16 7.09
CA GLY A 196 2.97 -2.12 6.29
C GLY A 196 4.04 -3.13 6.71
N HIS A 197 5.11 -3.15 5.93
CA HIS A 197 6.27 -4.01 6.09
C HIS A 197 7.56 -3.27 5.71
N TYR A 198 8.71 -3.82 6.09
CA TYR A 198 10.01 -3.32 5.61
C TYR A 198 10.21 -3.69 4.14
N MET A 199 10.93 -2.85 3.41
CA MET A 199 11.22 -3.02 1.99
C MET A 199 12.70 -2.72 1.70
N GLY A 200 13.26 -3.39 0.68
CA GLY A 200 14.64 -3.19 0.24
C GLY A 200 15.04 -4.11 -0.89
N LEU A 201 15.96 -5.07 -0.65
CA LEU A 201 16.33 -6.10 -1.62
C LEU A 201 15.19 -7.09 -1.91
N ASP A 202 14.29 -7.26 -0.95
CA ASP A 202 13.02 -7.96 -1.13
C ASP A 202 11.87 -6.97 -0.92
N VAL A 203 10.72 -7.20 -1.57
CA VAL A 203 9.52 -6.41 -1.32
C VAL A 203 9.08 -6.54 0.14
N HIS A 204 8.99 -7.77 0.66
CA HIS A 204 8.85 -8.08 2.08
C HIS A 204 10.23 -8.32 2.67
N ASP A 205 10.93 -7.24 3.02
CA ASP A 205 12.31 -7.31 3.46
C ASP A 205 12.43 -7.73 4.93
N VAL A 206 13.61 -8.24 5.27
CA VAL A 206 13.99 -8.65 6.61
C VAL A 206 14.31 -7.45 7.50
N GLY A 207 14.33 -7.65 8.81
CA GLY A 207 14.72 -6.64 9.81
C GLY A 207 13.55 -6.19 10.67
N GLY A 208 13.77 -5.08 11.36
CA GLY A 208 12.76 -4.45 12.22
C GLY A 208 12.55 -5.12 13.57
N LYS A 209 13.16 -6.27 13.83
CA LYS A 209 13.10 -6.96 15.12
C LYS A 209 14.48 -7.21 15.70
N ASP A 210 14.59 -7.20 17.03
CA ASP A 210 15.79 -7.59 17.75
C ASP A 210 15.93 -9.11 17.85
N ILE A 211 16.99 -9.58 18.52
CA ILE A 211 17.26 -11.01 18.70
C ILE A 211 16.19 -11.73 19.55
N ASN A 212 15.41 -11.01 20.34
CA ASN A 212 14.32 -11.53 21.16
C ASN A 212 12.99 -11.54 20.41
N GLY A 213 12.93 -10.94 19.22
CA GLY A 213 11.73 -10.81 18.41
C GLY A 213 10.92 -9.55 18.70
N ASP A 214 11.42 -8.63 19.52
CA ASP A 214 10.78 -7.35 19.80
C ASP A 214 11.01 -6.36 18.66
N TRP A 215 10.03 -5.50 18.39
CA TRP A 215 10.14 -4.48 17.37
C TRP A 215 11.20 -3.44 17.73
N LEU A 216 12.15 -3.24 16.81
CA LEU A 216 13.09 -2.12 16.90
C LEU A 216 12.35 -0.81 16.58
N ASN A 217 12.68 0.24 17.32
CA ASN A 217 12.20 1.56 16.95
C ASN A 217 12.79 2.00 15.62
N TYR A 218 12.05 2.80 14.87
CA TYR A 218 12.52 3.37 13.62
C TYR A 218 13.83 4.14 13.79
N ALA A 219 14.74 3.97 12.84
CA ALA A 219 16.00 4.70 12.76
C ALA A 219 16.18 5.26 11.33
N PRO A 220 16.95 6.35 11.15
CA PRO A 220 17.23 6.90 9.84
C PRO A 220 17.81 5.86 8.89
N GLY A 221 17.35 5.85 7.64
CA GLY A 221 17.69 4.84 6.62
C GLY A 221 16.81 3.59 6.62
N MET A 222 15.91 3.41 7.58
CA MET A 222 14.89 2.37 7.49
C MET A 222 13.81 2.78 6.49
N ILE A 223 13.30 1.80 5.71
CA ILE A 223 12.20 1.98 4.76
C ILE A 223 11.09 1.02 5.10
N THR A 224 9.86 1.53 5.12
CA THR A 224 8.64 0.75 5.32
C THR A 224 7.58 1.16 4.32
N THR A 225 6.66 0.24 3.98
CA THR A 225 5.39 0.58 3.34
C THR A 225 4.42 1.12 4.40
N ILE A 226 3.47 1.94 3.98
CA ILE A 226 2.28 2.31 4.74
C ILE A 226 1.08 2.16 3.79
N GLU A 227 0.26 1.13 4.04
CA GLU A 227 -0.71 0.59 3.10
C GLU A 227 -2.08 0.27 3.74
N PRO A 228 -2.70 1.16 4.52
CA PRO A 228 -4.02 0.88 5.07
C PRO A 228 -5.04 0.63 3.95
N GLY A 229 -6.05 -0.20 4.25
CA GLY A 229 -7.12 -0.50 3.29
C GLY A 229 -8.44 -0.84 3.97
N ILE A 230 -9.53 -0.72 3.21
CA ILE A 230 -10.88 -1.16 3.58
C ILE A 230 -11.41 -2.04 2.44
N TYR A 231 -11.94 -3.22 2.79
CA TYR A 231 -12.42 -4.22 1.84
C TYR A 231 -13.82 -4.67 2.24
N ILE A 232 -14.83 -4.21 1.50
CA ILE A 232 -16.24 -4.47 1.76
C ILE A 232 -16.75 -5.50 0.74
N ASN A 233 -16.51 -6.78 1.02
CA ASN A 233 -16.96 -7.85 0.13
C ASN A 233 -18.49 -8.08 0.24
N GLU A 234 -19.04 -8.82 -0.73
CA GLU A 234 -20.48 -9.05 -0.86
C GLU A 234 -21.11 -9.81 0.32
N SER A 235 -20.31 -10.50 1.15
CA SER A 235 -20.81 -11.30 2.28
C SER A 235 -21.05 -10.48 3.56
N LEU A 236 -20.55 -9.25 3.63
CA LEU A 236 -20.74 -8.39 4.80
C LEU A 236 -22.17 -7.87 4.87
N ASP A 237 -22.70 -7.79 6.09
CA ASP A 237 -24.04 -7.24 6.36
C ASP A 237 -23.97 -5.70 6.44
N VAL A 238 -23.91 -5.09 5.26
CA VAL A 238 -23.83 -3.63 5.06
C VAL A 238 -24.78 -3.23 3.90
N PRO A 239 -25.13 -1.93 3.78
CA PRO A 239 -25.93 -1.44 2.65
C PRO A 239 -25.29 -1.80 1.30
N GLU A 240 -26.13 -2.17 0.31
CA GLU A 240 -25.70 -2.67 -1.01
C GLU A 240 -24.76 -1.70 -1.74
N GLU A 241 -24.95 -0.40 -1.57
CA GLU A 241 -24.16 0.66 -2.20
C GLU A 241 -22.69 0.68 -1.77
N TYR A 242 -22.35 0.08 -0.61
CA TYR A 242 -20.98 -0.05 -0.15
C TYR A 242 -20.33 -1.39 -0.50
N LYS A 243 -21.10 -2.38 -0.93
CA LYS A 243 -20.55 -3.71 -1.26
C LYS A 243 -19.63 -3.68 -2.47
N ASN A 244 -18.65 -4.57 -2.46
CA ASN A 244 -17.63 -4.70 -3.50
C ASN A 244 -16.72 -3.46 -3.66
N ILE A 245 -16.62 -2.64 -2.62
CA ILE A 245 -15.65 -1.56 -2.54
C ILE A 245 -14.40 -2.08 -1.82
N GLY A 246 -13.29 -2.20 -2.56
CA GLY A 246 -11.97 -2.50 -2.02
C GLY A 246 -11.03 -1.33 -2.31
N ILE A 247 -10.44 -0.75 -1.26
CA ILE A 247 -9.55 0.41 -1.38
C ILE A 247 -8.31 0.16 -0.53
N ARG A 248 -7.12 0.31 -1.13
CA ARG A 248 -5.82 0.40 -0.46
C ARG A 248 -5.05 1.57 -1.04
N ILE A 249 -4.38 2.33 -0.17
CA ILE A 249 -3.49 3.42 -0.55
C ILE A 249 -2.16 3.16 0.12
N GLU A 250 -1.12 2.98 -0.66
CA GLU A 250 0.20 2.59 -0.20
C GLU A 250 1.29 3.50 -0.70
N ASP A 251 2.15 3.88 0.21
CA ASP A 251 3.36 4.63 -0.07
C ASP A 251 4.60 3.99 0.56
N ASN A 252 5.76 4.15 -0.09
CA ASN A 252 7.05 3.81 0.48
C ASN A 252 7.60 5.01 1.26
N VAL A 253 7.95 4.79 2.52
CA VAL A 253 8.36 5.83 3.45
C VAL A 253 9.74 5.52 4.01
N VAL A 254 10.70 6.43 3.83
CA VAL A 254 12.01 6.35 4.46
C VAL A 254 12.07 7.24 5.69
N VAL A 255 12.61 6.68 6.78
CA VAL A 255 12.90 7.43 8.02
C VAL A 255 14.13 8.30 7.79
N THR A 256 14.05 9.59 8.16
CA THR A 256 15.18 10.55 8.07
C THR A 256 15.61 11.01 9.46
N GLU A 257 16.70 11.77 9.54
CA GLU A 257 17.18 12.35 10.80
C GLU A 257 16.16 13.29 11.46
N THR A 258 15.30 13.95 10.67
CA THR A 258 14.39 14.99 11.14
C THR A 258 12.91 14.63 10.98
N GLY A 259 12.60 13.40 10.55
CA GLY A 259 11.23 12.95 10.32
C GLY A 259 11.18 11.80 9.32
N PHE A 260 10.44 11.98 8.23
CA PHE A 260 10.28 10.99 7.15
C PHE A 260 10.30 11.65 5.78
N LYS A 261 10.44 10.82 4.74
CA LYS A 261 10.24 11.21 3.34
C LYS A 261 9.42 10.14 2.64
N VAL A 262 8.36 10.53 1.96
CA VAL A 262 7.57 9.65 1.09
C VAL A 262 8.28 9.56 -0.25
N LEU A 263 8.68 8.36 -0.66
CA LEU A 263 9.43 8.13 -1.90
C LEU A 263 8.53 8.06 -3.15
N THR A 264 7.23 7.92 -2.92
CA THR A 264 6.17 7.69 -3.93
C THR A 264 5.18 8.85 -4.02
N ASP A 265 5.52 10.01 -3.49
CA ASP A 265 4.69 11.23 -3.42
C ASP A 265 4.30 11.81 -4.80
N LEU A 266 5.00 11.39 -5.85
CA LEU A 266 4.68 11.78 -7.24
C LEU A 266 3.31 11.27 -7.70
N VAL A 267 2.84 10.14 -7.16
CA VAL A 267 1.54 9.55 -7.54
C VAL A 267 0.42 10.24 -6.77
N PRO A 268 -0.56 10.86 -7.44
CA PRO A 268 -1.66 11.50 -6.76
C PRO A 268 -2.44 10.50 -5.90
N LYS A 269 -2.90 10.99 -4.75
CA LYS A 269 -3.76 10.24 -3.82
C LYS A 269 -4.95 11.06 -3.29
N GLU A 270 -4.99 12.36 -3.56
CA GLU A 270 -6.19 13.16 -3.30
C GLU A 270 -7.24 12.85 -4.37
N VAL A 271 -8.50 12.67 -3.97
CA VAL A 271 -9.62 12.34 -4.89
C VAL A 271 -9.67 13.32 -6.08
N ASN A 272 -9.61 14.61 -5.80
CA ASN A 272 -9.71 15.62 -6.84
C ASN A 272 -8.51 15.61 -7.81
N ASP A 273 -7.31 15.27 -7.32
CA ASP A 273 -6.10 15.18 -8.14
C ASP A 273 -6.14 13.95 -9.05
N ILE A 274 -6.64 12.81 -8.54
CA ILE A 274 -6.86 11.59 -9.32
C ILE A 274 -7.88 11.87 -10.44
N GLU A 275 -9.06 12.41 -10.10
CA GLU A 275 -10.09 12.72 -11.09
C GLU A 275 -9.58 13.72 -12.13
N SER A 276 -8.81 14.74 -11.73
CA SER A 276 -8.20 15.71 -12.64
C SER A 276 -7.18 15.07 -13.57
N LEU A 277 -6.31 14.20 -13.05
CA LEU A 277 -5.30 13.48 -13.83
C LEU A 277 -5.95 12.57 -14.88
N MET A 278 -7.00 11.85 -14.49
CA MET A 278 -7.68 10.90 -15.38
C MET A 278 -8.48 11.56 -16.49
N ASN A 279 -8.91 12.82 -16.28
CA ASN A 279 -9.67 13.60 -17.25
C ASN A 279 -8.81 14.61 -18.04
N SER A 280 -7.47 14.52 -17.94
CA SER A 280 -6.52 15.43 -18.59
C SER A 280 -6.08 15.02 -20.00
#